data_cdd985dc2e1394a1b29a62d426dab066
#
_entry.id   cdd985dc2e1394a1b29a62d426dab066
#
_cell.length_a   1.000
_cell.length_b   1.000
_cell.length_c   1.000
_cell.angle_alpha   90.00
_cell.angle_beta   90.00
_cell.angle_gamma   90.00
#
_symmetry.space_group_name_H-M   'P 1'
#
loop_
_entity.id
_entity.type
_entity.pdbx_description
1 polymer ?
#
loop_
_entity_poly.entity_id
_entity_poly.type
_entity_poly.pdbx_seq_one_letter_code
_entity_poly.pdbx_strand_id
1 'polypeptide(L)'
;VKVPHLVYLLGSAPTARDVGRFGLAYFRDQGFRVSVFDVAEICHPRIKPSRDPNFSISGVELKVVSTLEELAELGGVLRTASVIMCFATEGLVKPENTKLLRLVAHSGRPYVLLRSEAHPAPLHEQGKIPLPTRLAQTIKRLRYVKPTHSVARRLPLKFNGLRPADYVILGGRRSLATSGLITGHTQPIYGHSQDYDQALKIGITPDQITNSAVFLDQYLPHHRDWQVLKSFPGFDADLYYRRVNRLFARIEKELGLKVIIAAHPRADYEKQNPFEGREIVFGRPAELVRACKLAITVSSLALNFAVIYDKPLMLISFAEHFSIPEMNPLFRAFSHELGVPYLFLENVETVDLSAYLKRDASLYQDYRANYLVDHQADGLSLWQRVHLGLSEHGLLPAPQSGQPNQDNIKHG
;
A
#
# COMPACT_ATOMS: atom_id res chain seq x y z
N VAL A 1 16.84 21.26 -26.17
CA VAL A 1 16.56 21.06 -24.73
C VAL A 1 16.80 19.59 -24.41
N LYS A 2 17.60 19.29 -23.37
CA LYS A 2 17.90 17.90 -22.99
C LYS A 2 16.63 17.28 -22.42
N VAL A 3 16.19 16.14 -22.95
CA VAL A 3 15.03 15.40 -22.44
C VAL A 3 15.28 15.00 -20.98
N PRO A 4 14.39 15.35 -20.03
CA PRO A 4 14.54 14.96 -18.64
C PRO A 4 14.50 13.45 -18.48
N HIS A 5 15.35 12.93 -17.60
CA HIS A 5 15.51 11.50 -17.35
C HIS A 5 15.00 11.14 -15.96
N LEU A 6 13.93 10.36 -15.89
CA LEU A 6 13.37 9.79 -14.67
C LEU A 6 13.93 8.38 -14.47
N VAL A 7 14.58 8.16 -13.32
CA VAL A 7 15.15 6.86 -12.96
C VAL A 7 14.36 6.28 -11.80
N TYR A 8 13.69 5.16 -12.02
CA TYR A 8 12.90 4.45 -11.02
C TYR A 8 13.73 3.32 -10.39
N LEU A 9 13.70 3.24 -9.07
CA LEU A 9 14.29 2.15 -8.29
C LEU A 9 13.14 1.40 -7.62
N LEU A 10 12.83 0.18 -8.07
CA LEU A 10 11.72 -0.62 -7.55
C LEU A 10 12.23 -1.75 -6.67
N GLY A 11 11.71 -1.85 -5.44
CA GLY A 11 12.06 -2.88 -4.46
C GLY A 11 11.34 -4.22 -4.68
N SER A 12 10.56 -4.34 -5.75
CA SER A 12 9.91 -5.57 -6.21
C SER A 12 10.04 -5.68 -7.72
N ALA A 13 10.04 -6.90 -8.26
CA ALA A 13 10.00 -7.12 -9.69
C ALA A 13 8.75 -6.44 -10.28
N PRO A 14 8.90 -5.57 -11.30
CA PRO A 14 7.78 -4.87 -11.90
C PRO A 14 6.87 -5.81 -12.69
N THR A 15 5.60 -5.48 -12.72
CA THR A 15 4.54 -6.20 -13.41
C THR A 15 3.73 -5.26 -14.30
N ALA A 16 2.85 -5.80 -15.14
CA ALA A 16 1.95 -4.98 -15.98
C ALA A 16 1.12 -3.99 -15.14
N ARG A 17 0.71 -4.36 -13.93
CA ARG A 17 0.02 -3.48 -12.98
C ARG A 17 0.86 -2.26 -12.61
N ASP A 18 2.18 -2.42 -12.48
CA ASP A 18 3.07 -1.38 -11.98
C ASP A 18 3.32 -0.28 -13.02
N VAL A 19 3.04 -0.53 -14.30
CA VAL A 19 3.14 0.45 -15.38
C VAL A 19 2.28 1.68 -15.11
N GLY A 20 1.01 1.47 -14.77
CA GLY A 20 0.10 2.54 -14.38
C GLY A 20 0.31 2.96 -12.92
N ARG A 21 0.53 1.99 -12.03
CA ARG A 21 0.72 2.20 -10.60
C ARG A 21 1.84 3.18 -10.27
N PHE A 22 2.95 3.12 -10.99
CA PHE A 22 4.11 3.99 -10.77
C PHE A 22 4.23 5.11 -11.81
N GLY A 23 3.21 5.30 -12.67
CA GLY A 23 3.18 6.37 -13.67
C GLY A 23 4.21 6.24 -14.78
N LEU A 24 4.72 5.02 -15.02
CA LEU A 24 5.76 4.78 -16.03
C LEU A 24 5.29 5.16 -17.43
N ALA A 25 4.07 4.72 -17.80
CA ALA A 25 3.44 5.08 -19.06
C ALA A 25 3.17 6.58 -19.15
N TYR A 26 2.59 7.17 -18.08
CA TYR A 26 2.29 8.59 -18.04
C TYR A 26 3.53 9.45 -18.36
N PHE A 27 4.63 9.26 -17.64
CA PHE A 27 5.83 10.07 -17.86
C PHE A 27 6.51 9.80 -19.21
N ARG A 28 6.51 8.55 -19.68
CA ARG A 28 6.94 8.23 -21.05
C ARG A 28 6.12 9.01 -22.09
N ASP A 29 4.80 9.01 -21.95
CA ASP A 29 3.87 9.66 -22.89
C ASP A 29 3.96 11.20 -22.83
N GLN A 30 4.43 11.75 -21.69
CA GLN A 30 4.84 13.16 -21.60
C GLN A 30 6.21 13.44 -22.25
N GLY A 31 6.82 12.47 -22.90
CA GLY A 31 8.08 12.62 -23.64
C GLY A 31 9.33 12.54 -22.76
N PHE A 32 9.24 12.08 -21.51
CA PHE A 32 10.39 11.87 -20.66
C PHE A 32 11.12 10.56 -20.98
N ARG A 33 12.44 10.57 -20.82
CA ARG A 33 13.20 9.32 -20.77
C ARG A 33 12.91 8.64 -19.42
N VAL A 34 12.43 7.40 -19.45
CA VAL A 34 12.12 6.61 -18.27
C VAL A 34 12.98 5.36 -18.24
N SER A 35 13.75 5.16 -17.15
CA SER A 35 14.52 3.95 -16.92
C SER A 35 14.09 3.34 -15.58
N VAL A 36 13.80 2.04 -15.56
CA VAL A 36 13.35 1.28 -14.39
C VAL A 36 14.42 0.28 -14.01
N PHE A 37 14.84 0.30 -12.75
CA PHE A 37 15.77 -0.65 -12.18
C PHE A 37 15.05 -1.48 -11.10
N ASP A 38 14.91 -2.79 -11.39
CA ASP A 38 14.46 -3.78 -10.42
C ASP A 38 15.62 -4.08 -9.46
N VAL A 39 15.54 -3.53 -8.25
CA VAL A 39 16.53 -3.72 -7.19
C VAL A 39 16.02 -4.65 -6.08
N ALA A 40 15.03 -5.51 -6.41
CA ALA A 40 14.39 -6.39 -5.44
C ALA A 40 15.37 -7.30 -4.71
N GLU A 41 16.34 -7.90 -5.41
CA GLU A 41 17.34 -8.80 -4.80
C GLU A 41 18.31 -8.05 -3.88
N ILE A 42 18.60 -6.79 -4.19
CA ILE A 42 19.42 -5.92 -3.33
C ILE A 42 18.65 -5.57 -2.04
N CYS A 43 17.36 -5.26 -2.16
CA CYS A 43 16.52 -4.85 -1.03
C CYS A 43 16.02 -6.03 -0.19
N HIS A 44 15.85 -7.20 -0.81
CA HIS A 44 15.28 -8.40 -0.20
C HIS A 44 16.11 -9.67 -0.55
N PRO A 45 17.38 -9.77 -0.14
CA PRO A 45 18.29 -10.84 -0.59
C PRO A 45 17.87 -12.25 -0.18
N ARG A 46 16.88 -12.38 0.70
CA ARG A 46 16.33 -13.68 1.14
C ARG A 46 15.08 -14.12 0.38
N ILE A 47 14.57 -13.25 -0.48
CA ILE A 47 13.33 -13.50 -1.24
C ILE A 47 13.69 -13.51 -2.71
N LYS A 48 13.52 -14.66 -3.37
CA LYS A 48 13.69 -14.73 -4.82
C LYS A 48 12.48 -14.07 -5.48
N PRO A 49 12.66 -12.96 -6.25
CA PRO A 49 11.54 -12.32 -6.92
C PRO A 49 10.98 -13.26 -8.01
N SER A 50 9.66 -13.26 -8.15
CA SER A 50 9.02 -13.87 -9.31
C SER A 50 9.01 -12.84 -10.43
N ARG A 51 9.67 -13.13 -11.54
CA ARG A 51 9.74 -12.28 -12.74
C ARG A 51 9.11 -13.01 -13.91
N ASP A 52 8.31 -12.28 -14.69
CA ASP A 52 7.93 -12.73 -16.02
C ASP A 52 9.09 -12.40 -16.98
N PRO A 53 9.74 -13.39 -17.59
CA PRO A 53 10.88 -13.16 -18.48
C PRO A 53 10.50 -12.38 -19.76
N ASN A 54 9.23 -12.38 -20.13
CA ASN A 54 8.72 -11.69 -21.31
C ASN A 54 8.19 -10.29 -20.97
N PHE A 55 8.19 -9.90 -19.71
CA PHE A 55 7.69 -8.59 -19.31
C PHE A 55 8.60 -7.47 -19.81
N SER A 56 8.04 -6.60 -20.60
CA SER A 56 8.69 -5.39 -21.10
C SER A 56 7.69 -4.23 -21.13
N ILE A 57 8.22 -3.03 -21.14
CA ILE A 57 7.41 -1.81 -21.24
C ILE A 57 7.90 -1.02 -22.43
N SER A 58 7.04 -0.89 -23.45
CA SER A 58 7.39 -0.16 -24.67
C SER A 58 7.88 1.25 -24.36
N GLY A 59 9.04 1.64 -24.89
CA GLY A 59 9.64 2.96 -24.68
C GLY A 59 10.20 3.22 -23.27
N VAL A 60 10.33 2.19 -22.43
CA VAL A 60 10.92 2.26 -21.09
C VAL A 60 12.09 1.27 -21.00
N GLU A 61 13.25 1.75 -20.57
CA GLU A 61 14.40 0.90 -20.29
C GLU A 61 14.18 0.15 -18.97
N LEU A 62 14.19 -1.19 -18.99
CA LEU A 62 14.04 -2.04 -17.81
C LEU A 62 15.32 -2.86 -17.60
N LYS A 63 15.92 -2.75 -16.41
CA LYS A 63 17.11 -3.51 -16.01
C LYS A 63 16.94 -4.13 -14.63
N VAL A 64 17.44 -5.35 -14.47
CA VAL A 64 17.57 -6.00 -13.15
C VAL A 64 18.95 -5.65 -12.60
N VAL A 65 19.00 -5.40 -11.29
CA VAL A 65 20.22 -5.14 -10.52
C VAL A 65 20.26 -6.13 -9.37
N SER A 66 21.11 -7.12 -9.48
CA SER A 66 21.23 -8.23 -8.51
C SER A 66 22.63 -8.35 -7.93
N THR A 67 23.65 -7.85 -8.62
CA THR A 67 25.06 -7.91 -8.23
C THR A 67 25.60 -6.57 -7.74
N LEU A 68 26.77 -6.60 -7.09
CA LEU A 68 27.45 -5.38 -6.66
C LEU A 68 28.05 -4.60 -7.84
N GLU A 69 28.41 -5.28 -8.92
CA GLU A 69 28.92 -4.67 -10.15
C GLU A 69 27.80 -3.88 -10.83
N GLU A 70 26.65 -4.51 -11.06
CA GLU A 70 25.46 -3.85 -11.61
C GLU A 70 25.01 -2.68 -10.75
N LEU A 71 25.13 -2.80 -9.42
CA LEU A 71 24.85 -1.71 -8.50
C LEU A 71 25.84 -0.55 -8.67
N ALA A 72 27.11 -0.81 -8.94
CA ALA A 72 28.10 0.23 -9.22
C ALA A 72 27.81 0.95 -10.55
N GLU A 73 27.43 0.22 -11.60
CA GLU A 73 27.00 0.79 -12.88
C GLU A 73 25.76 1.68 -12.71
N LEU A 74 24.77 1.24 -11.93
CA LEU A 74 23.60 2.04 -11.59
C LEU A 74 24.00 3.39 -11.01
N GLY A 75 25.06 3.46 -10.18
CA GLY A 75 25.58 4.72 -9.65
C GLY A 75 25.96 5.74 -10.75
N GLY A 76 26.43 5.26 -11.91
CA GLY A 76 26.69 6.09 -13.09
C GLY A 76 25.40 6.68 -13.67
N VAL A 77 24.36 5.85 -13.81
CA VAL A 77 23.05 6.28 -14.35
C VAL A 77 22.39 7.28 -13.41
N LEU A 78 22.42 7.03 -12.09
CA LEU A 78 21.82 7.94 -11.11
C LEU A 78 22.38 9.36 -11.18
N ARG A 79 23.67 9.52 -11.47
CA ARG A 79 24.29 10.86 -11.65
C ARG A 79 23.77 11.62 -12.86
N THR A 80 23.22 10.93 -13.85
CA THR A 80 22.64 11.54 -15.06
C THR A 80 21.14 11.80 -14.98
N ALA A 81 20.48 11.28 -13.93
CA ALA A 81 19.05 11.45 -13.74
C ALA A 81 18.68 12.93 -13.53
N SER A 82 17.52 13.34 -14.01
CA SER A 82 16.89 14.61 -13.60
C SER A 82 16.24 14.44 -12.22
N VAL A 83 15.53 13.32 -12.02
CA VAL A 83 14.89 12.96 -10.76
C VAL A 83 15.01 11.44 -10.56
N ILE A 84 15.26 11.01 -9.32
CA ILE A 84 15.27 9.59 -8.94
C ILE A 84 13.97 9.29 -8.18
N MET A 85 13.15 8.40 -8.75
CA MET A 85 11.93 7.87 -8.15
C MET A 85 12.31 6.63 -7.31
N CYS A 86 12.68 6.85 -6.04
CA CYS A 86 13.19 5.80 -5.15
C CYS A 86 12.05 5.07 -4.45
N PHE A 87 11.37 4.17 -5.16
CA PHE A 87 10.25 3.37 -4.64
C PHE A 87 10.69 2.00 -4.09
N ALA A 88 11.99 1.82 -3.93
CA ALA A 88 12.56 0.64 -3.29
C ALA A 88 12.39 0.65 -1.75
N THR A 89 11.94 1.75 -1.18
CA THR A 89 11.68 1.92 0.26
C THR A 89 10.64 3.02 0.49
N GLU A 90 9.85 2.84 1.54
CA GLU A 90 8.91 3.86 2.03
C GLU A 90 9.57 4.87 2.99
N GLY A 91 10.88 5.02 2.92
CA GLY A 91 11.66 5.91 3.80
C GLY A 91 12.38 5.18 4.93
N LEU A 92 12.24 3.85 5.04
CA LEU A 92 12.94 3.06 6.06
C LEU A 92 14.34 2.69 5.59
N VAL A 93 15.32 2.93 6.45
CA VAL A 93 16.70 2.46 6.26
C VAL A 93 16.84 1.07 6.89
N LYS A 94 17.19 0.10 6.07
CA LYS A 94 17.49 -1.29 6.47
C LYS A 94 18.93 -1.63 6.07
N PRO A 95 19.58 -2.59 6.73
CA PRO A 95 20.93 -3.01 6.33
C PRO A 95 21.01 -3.37 4.85
N GLU A 96 19.99 -4.05 4.34
CA GLU A 96 19.91 -4.56 2.98
C GLU A 96 19.88 -3.42 1.94
N ASN A 97 19.10 -2.35 2.19
CA ASN A 97 18.96 -1.26 1.24
C ASN A 97 20.00 -0.13 1.43
N THR A 98 20.85 -0.20 2.46
CA THR A 98 21.79 0.89 2.79
C THR A 98 22.78 1.19 1.65
N LYS A 99 23.28 0.17 0.96
CA LYS A 99 24.21 0.36 -0.18
C LYS A 99 23.54 1.13 -1.33
N LEU A 100 22.33 0.74 -1.69
CA LEU A 100 21.53 1.43 -2.70
C LEU A 100 21.29 2.90 -2.31
N LEU A 101 20.85 3.13 -1.07
CA LEU A 101 20.56 4.46 -0.56
C LEU A 101 21.80 5.37 -0.50
N ARG A 102 22.99 4.80 -0.26
CA ARG A 102 24.26 5.55 -0.38
C ARG A 102 24.52 5.98 -1.83
N LEU A 103 24.27 5.12 -2.81
CA LEU A 103 24.41 5.51 -4.23
C LEU A 103 23.44 6.62 -4.59
N VAL A 104 22.16 6.54 -4.12
CA VAL A 104 21.18 7.61 -4.28
C VAL A 104 21.69 8.91 -3.65
N ALA A 105 22.20 8.84 -2.42
CA ALA A 105 22.74 10.01 -1.72
C ALA A 105 23.94 10.64 -2.45
N HIS A 106 24.88 9.82 -2.94
CA HIS A 106 26.09 10.27 -3.63
C HIS A 106 25.86 10.69 -5.09
N SER A 107 24.68 10.40 -5.67
CA SER A 107 24.36 10.87 -7.02
C SER A 107 24.26 12.39 -7.12
N GLY A 108 23.99 13.08 -5.98
CA GLY A 108 23.73 14.51 -5.92
C GLY A 108 22.42 14.92 -6.60
N ARG A 109 21.59 13.97 -7.05
CA ARG A 109 20.34 14.24 -7.74
C ARG A 109 19.15 14.22 -6.80
N PRO A 110 18.12 15.07 -7.02
CA PRO A 110 16.92 15.04 -6.21
C PRO A 110 16.27 13.64 -6.29
N TYR A 111 15.81 13.14 -5.12
CA TYR A 111 15.09 11.87 -5.09
C TYR A 111 13.78 11.96 -4.32
N VAL A 112 12.82 11.18 -4.79
CA VAL A 112 11.42 11.19 -4.38
C VAL A 112 11.08 9.82 -3.79
N LEU A 113 10.44 9.79 -2.64
CA LEU A 113 9.85 8.59 -2.05
C LEU A 113 8.35 8.51 -2.34
N LEU A 114 7.79 7.31 -2.31
CA LEU A 114 6.35 7.08 -2.47
C LEU A 114 5.76 6.55 -1.16
N ARG A 115 4.76 7.26 -0.64
CA ARG A 115 3.93 6.87 0.52
C ARG A 115 2.46 7.17 0.28
N SER A 116 1.97 6.97 -0.93
CA SER A 116 0.57 7.21 -1.28
C SER A 116 -0.39 6.15 -0.71
N GLU A 117 0.12 5.01 -0.26
CA GLU A 117 -0.64 3.91 0.34
C GLU A 117 -0.64 3.98 1.88
N ALA A 118 -0.66 5.18 2.45
CA ALA A 118 -0.64 5.32 3.89
C ALA A 118 -1.97 4.86 4.51
N HIS A 119 -1.85 4.28 5.68
CA HIS A 119 -2.94 3.85 6.54
C HIS A 119 -2.77 4.48 7.93
N PRO A 120 -3.78 4.41 8.82
CA PRO A 120 -3.65 4.92 10.17
C PRO A 120 -2.41 4.40 10.89
N ALA A 121 -1.72 5.31 11.61
CA ALA A 121 -0.58 4.90 12.43
C ALA A 121 -1.07 3.95 13.53
N PRO A 122 -0.32 2.86 13.81
CA PRO A 122 -0.70 1.91 14.84
C PRO A 122 -0.94 2.60 16.19
N LEU A 123 -2.11 2.40 16.78
CA LEU A 123 -2.44 2.87 18.11
C LEU A 123 -1.86 1.90 19.14
N HIS A 124 -0.74 2.27 19.72
CA HIS A 124 -0.24 1.59 20.91
C HIS A 124 -1.01 2.06 22.14
N GLU A 125 -1.45 1.13 22.97
CA GLU A 125 -2.04 1.48 24.26
C GLU A 125 -1.10 2.42 25.01
N GLN A 126 -1.56 3.65 25.26
CA GLN A 126 -0.85 4.62 26.11
C GLN A 126 -0.96 4.24 27.59
N GLY A 127 -1.21 2.97 27.89
CA GLY A 127 -1.02 2.46 29.24
C GLY A 127 0.44 2.68 29.61
N LYS A 128 0.68 3.41 30.70
CA LYS A 128 2.01 3.59 31.32
C LYS A 128 2.58 2.18 31.54
N ILE A 129 3.30 1.64 30.55
CA ILE A 129 4.03 0.40 30.79
C ILE A 129 4.96 0.70 31.95
N PRO A 130 4.84 0.00 33.10
CA PRO A 130 5.68 0.26 34.26
C PRO A 130 7.15 0.26 33.86
N LEU A 131 7.93 1.18 34.39
CA LEU A 131 9.35 1.35 34.06
C LEU A 131 10.12 0.02 34.03
N PRO A 132 9.90 -0.95 34.97
CA PRO A 132 10.57 -2.24 34.94
C PRO A 132 10.20 -3.09 33.70
N THR A 133 8.96 -3.00 33.23
CA THR A 133 8.51 -3.72 32.02
C THR A 133 9.08 -3.11 30.73
N ARG A 134 9.22 -1.76 30.69
CA ARG A 134 9.95 -1.08 29.59
C ARG A 134 11.43 -1.49 29.58
N LEU A 135 12.08 -1.56 30.73
CA LEU A 135 13.45 -2.02 30.83
C LEU A 135 13.59 -3.48 30.38
N ALA A 136 12.71 -4.36 30.86
CA ALA A 136 12.71 -5.77 30.49
C ALA A 136 12.44 -5.99 28.99
N GLN A 137 11.53 -5.23 28.38
CA GLN A 137 11.29 -5.27 26.93
C GLN A 137 12.47 -4.70 26.14
N THR A 138 13.13 -3.66 26.66
CA THR A 138 14.34 -3.09 26.06
C THR A 138 15.50 -4.07 26.13
N ILE A 139 15.68 -4.75 27.27
CA ILE A 139 16.69 -5.79 27.46
C ILE A 139 16.41 -7.02 26.60
N LYS A 140 15.13 -7.47 26.49
CA LYS A 140 14.73 -8.53 25.56
C LYS A 140 15.00 -8.14 24.11
N ARG A 141 14.68 -6.92 23.69
CA ARG A 141 15.02 -6.41 22.35
C ARG A 141 16.53 -6.35 22.10
N LEU A 142 17.33 -5.98 23.10
CA LEU A 142 18.79 -5.96 23.00
C LEU A 142 19.41 -7.35 22.87
N ARG A 143 18.80 -8.40 23.44
CA ARG A 143 19.26 -9.81 23.30
C ARG A 143 19.05 -10.40 21.91
N TYR A 144 18.06 -9.90 21.15
CA TYR A 144 17.74 -10.42 19.81
C TYR A 144 18.25 -9.55 18.66
N VAL A 145 18.74 -8.34 18.93
CA VAL A 145 19.29 -7.43 17.92
C VAL A 145 20.82 -7.47 18.04
N LYS A 146 21.50 -7.94 16.99
CA LYS A 146 22.96 -7.85 16.92
C LYS A 146 23.36 -6.39 17.19
N PRO A 147 24.27 -6.13 18.16
CA PRO A 147 24.60 -4.75 18.62
C PRO A 147 25.00 -3.79 17.49
N THR A 148 25.60 -4.33 16.43
CA THR A 148 26.06 -3.58 15.25
C THR A 148 24.94 -2.89 14.46
N HIS A 149 23.69 -3.41 14.52
CA HIS A 149 22.56 -2.84 13.75
C HIS A 149 21.77 -1.78 14.54
N SER A 150 21.79 -1.83 15.86
CA SER A 150 21.02 -0.87 16.68
C SER A 150 21.71 0.48 16.82
N VAL A 151 23.04 0.51 16.79
CA VAL A 151 23.84 1.75 16.91
C VAL A 151 23.78 2.53 15.59
N ALA A 152 23.92 1.86 14.45
CA ALA A 152 23.84 2.51 13.12
C ALA A 152 22.49 3.21 12.88
N ARG A 153 21.38 2.68 13.43
CA ARG A 153 20.04 3.32 13.33
C ARG A 153 19.89 4.61 14.13
N ARG A 154 20.75 4.84 15.14
CA ARG A 154 20.70 6.02 16.01
C ARG A 154 21.65 7.13 15.56
N LEU A 155 22.56 6.83 14.63
CA LEU A 155 23.46 7.83 14.09
C LEU A 155 22.72 8.71 13.07
N PRO A 156 22.98 10.03 13.04
CA PRO A 156 22.47 10.90 11.99
C PRO A 156 22.77 10.35 10.59
N LEU A 157 21.86 10.52 9.64
CA LEU A 157 21.97 9.97 8.29
C LEU A 157 23.33 10.24 7.63
N LYS A 158 23.87 11.45 7.83
CA LYS A 158 25.18 11.86 7.30
C LYS A 158 26.35 10.97 7.72
N PHE A 159 26.33 10.42 8.93
CA PHE A 159 27.40 9.52 9.40
C PHE A 159 27.32 8.14 8.76
N ASN A 160 26.15 7.80 8.20
CA ASN A 160 25.96 6.58 7.42
C ASN A 160 26.16 6.80 5.91
N GLY A 161 26.59 8.00 5.47
CA GLY A 161 26.68 8.37 4.06
C GLY A 161 25.32 8.48 3.37
N LEU A 162 24.27 8.79 4.15
CA LEU A 162 22.91 8.96 3.68
C LEU A 162 22.47 10.41 3.81
N ARG A 163 21.46 10.80 3.04
CA ARG A 163 20.77 12.07 3.18
C ARG A 163 19.24 11.86 3.22
N PRO A 164 18.48 12.82 3.77
CA PRO A 164 17.03 12.80 3.67
C PRO A 164 16.57 12.81 2.22
N ALA A 165 15.35 12.31 1.98
CA ALA A 165 14.68 12.50 0.70
C ALA A 165 14.38 13.98 0.48
N ASP A 166 14.51 14.42 -0.76
CA ASP A 166 14.14 15.79 -1.13
C ASP A 166 12.62 15.93 -1.14
N TYR A 167 11.93 14.92 -1.67
CA TYR A 167 10.47 14.91 -1.80
C TYR A 167 9.87 13.57 -1.38
N VAL A 168 8.59 13.61 -0.97
CA VAL A 168 7.77 12.43 -0.72
C VAL A 168 6.38 12.62 -1.29
N ILE A 169 5.93 11.65 -2.09
CA ILE A 169 4.56 11.60 -2.63
C ILE A 169 3.65 11.00 -1.55
N LEU A 170 2.57 11.71 -1.25
CA LEU A 170 1.62 11.39 -0.19
C LEU A 170 0.20 11.26 -0.73
N GLY A 171 -0.62 10.41 -0.09
CA GLY A 171 -2.06 10.33 -0.33
C GLY A 171 -2.80 11.47 0.35
N GLY A 172 -2.89 11.44 1.67
CA GLY A 172 -3.57 12.44 2.49
C GLY A 172 -2.66 13.09 3.52
N ARG A 173 -3.22 13.98 4.33
CA ARG A 173 -2.48 14.86 5.28
C ARG A 173 -1.67 14.10 6.33
N ARG A 174 -2.20 12.98 6.84
CA ARG A 174 -1.55 12.13 7.85
C ARG A 174 -0.64 11.06 7.25
N SER A 175 -0.49 11.01 5.94
CA SER A 175 0.48 10.13 5.29
C SER A 175 1.93 10.55 5.56
N LEU A 176 2.15 11.82 5.95
CA LEU A 176 3.46 12.34 6.32
C LEU A 176 3.82 11.91 7.74
N ALA A 177 4.50 10.77 7.86
CA ALA A 177 5.14 10.39 9.11
C ALA A 177 6.65 10.49 8.96
N THR A 178 7.31 11.21 9.88
CA THR A 178 8.77 11.28 9.92
C THR A 178 9.33 9.88 10.20
N SER A 179 10.20 9.40 9.34
CA SER A 179 10.81 8.08 9.51
C SER A 179 12.07 7.96 8.65
N GLY A 180 13.18 7.58 9.24
CA GLY A 180 14.39 7.31 8.48
C GLY A 180 14.78 8.43 7.53
N LEU A 181 14.44 8.28 6.25
CA LEU A 181 14.78 9.24 5.19
C LEU A 181 13.80 10.42 5.07
N ILE A 182 12.63 10.36 5.73
CA ILE A 182 11.64 11.44 5.73
C ILE A 182 11.84 12.27 6.98
N THR A 183 12.25 13.52 6.81
CA THR A 183 12.59 14.46 7.88
C THR A 183 11.83 15.79 7.67
N GLY A 184 11.99 16.73 8.60
CA GLY A 184 11.43 18.08 8.44
C GLY A 184 11.92 18.86 7.21
N HIS A 185 12.97 18.39 6.53
CA HIS A 185 13.46 18.99 5.28
C HIS A 185 12.86 18.35 4.02
N THR A 186 12.19 17.20 4.15
CA THR A 186 11.56 16.51 3.03
C THR A 186 10.29 17.23 2.62
N GLN A 187 10.20 17.69 1.38
CA GLN A 187 9.04 18.40 0.87
C GLN A 187 7.93 17.41 0.48
N PRO A 188 6.70 17.58 0.95
CA PRO A 188 5.57 16.75 0.55
C PRO A 188 5.05 17.16 -0.84
N ILE A 189 4.74 16.16 -1.67
CA ILE A 189 3.94 16.33 -2.88
C ILE A 189 2.63 15.59 -2.62
N TYR A 190 1.56 16.36 -2.39
CA TYR A 190 0.24 15.79 -2.17
C TYR A 190 -0.38 15.40 -3.51
N GLY A 191 -0.38 14.11 -3.76
CA GLY A 191 -1.15 13.48 -4.81
C GLY A 191 -2.50 13.00 -4.27
N HIS A 192 -2.77 11.74 -4.45
CA HIS A 192 -3.83 10.99 -3.76
C HIS A 192 -3.40 9.51 -3.68
N SER A 193 -4.17 8.69 -2.95
CA SER A 193 -3.90 7.26 -2.90
C SER A 193 -4.13 6.59 -4.26
N GLN A 194 -3.51 5.45 -4.49
CA GLN A 194 -3.72 4.69 -5.73
C GLN A 194 -5.16 4.15 -5.83
N ASP A 195 -5.77 3.81 -4.68
CA ASP A 195 -7.18 3.41 -4.64
C ASP A 195 -8.10 4.55 -5.09
N TYR A 196 -7.78 5.81 -4.70
CA TYR A 196 -8.52 6.96 -5.16
C TYR A 196 -8.33 7.21 -6.66
N ASP A 197 -7.11 7.04 -7.18
CA ASP A 197 -6.81 7.12 -8.62
C ASP A 197 -7.59 6.07 -9.42
N GLN A 198 -7.67 4.84 -8.90
CA GLN A 198 -8.49 3.79 -9.51
C GLN A 198 -9.99 4.16 -9.49
N ALA A 199 -10.48 4.70 -8.37
CA ALA A 199 -11.86 5.12 -8.26
C ALA A 199 -12.23 6.27 -9.22
N LEU A 200 -11.31 7.22 -9.45
CA LEU A 200 -11.51 8.27 -10.46
C LEU A 200 -11.70 7.69 -11.87
N LYS A 201 -10.90 6.69 -12.25
CA LYS A 201 -11.01 6.02 -13.57
C LYS A 201 -12.32 5.27 -13.76
N ILE A 202 -12.81 4.62 -12.71
CA ILE A 202 -14.07 3.86 -12.72
C ILE A 202 -15.28 4.79 -12.59
N GLY A 203 -15.11 5.96 -12.00
CA GLY A 203 -16.16 6.91 -11.61
C GLY A 203 -16.57 6.76 -10.15
N ILE A 204 -16.72 7.89 -9.48
CA ILE A 204 -17.05 7.95 -8.05
C ILE A 204 -18.49 7.56 -7.77
N THR A 205 -19.43 7.98 -8.64
CA THR A 205 -20.85 7.69 -8.48
C THR A 205 -21.18 6.31 -9.07
N PRO A 206 -21.87 5.44 -8.33
CA PRO A 206 -22.30 4.15 -8.87
C PRO A 206 -23.42 4.31 -9.87
N ASP A 207 -23.35 3.59 -10.99
CA ASP A 207 -24.42 3.56 -11.99
C ASP A 207 -25.62 2.75 -11.47
N GLN A 208 -25.36 1.71 -10.68
CA GLN A 208 -26.37 0.86 -10.08
C GLN A 208 -25.89 0.32 -8.72
N ILE A 209 -26.79 0.30 -7.76
CA ILE A 209 -26.58 -0.35 -6.47
C ILE A 209 -27.16 -1.75 -6.50
N THR A 210 -26.33 -2.74 -6.24
CA THR A 210 -26.72 -4.16 -6.16
C THR A 210 -27.09 -4.54 -4.73
N ASN A 211 -27.96 -5.52 -4.59
CA ASN A 211 -28.33 -6.06 -3.26
C ASN A 211 -27.29 -7.07 -2.80
N SER A 212 -26.05 -6.58 -2.61
CA SER A 212 -24.90 -7.42 -2.27
C SER A 212 -24.08 -6.87 -1.09
N ALA A 213 -23.38 -7.79 -0.42
CA ALA A 213 -22.26 -7.52 0.47
C ALA A 213 -20.98 -8.04 -0.20
N VAL A 214 -19.90 -7.27 -0.15
CA VAL A 214 -18.62 -7.64 -0.77
C VAL A 214 -17.59 -7.93 0.30
N PHE A 215 -17.10 -9.16 0.32
CA PHE A 215 -15.96 -9.55 1.17
C PHE A 215 -14.64 -9.29 0.44
N LEU A 216 -13.87 -8.33 0.95
CA LEU A 216 -12.52 -7.99 0.47
C LEU A 216 -11.53 -8.99 1.05
N ASP A 217 -11.33 -10.09 0.37
CA ASP A 217 -10.51 -11.20 0.82
C ASP A 217 -9.02 -10.83 0.88
N GLN A 218 -8.33 -11.35 1.86
CA GLN A 218 -6.88 -11.20 2.07
C GLN A 218 -6.12 -12.51 1.93
N TYR A 219 -6.82 -13.61 1.60
CA TYR A 219 -6.23 -14.96 1.55
C TYR A 219 -5.49 -15.33 2.84
N LEU A 220 -6.09 -14.94 3.99
CA LEU A 220 -5.42 -14.96 5.29
C LEU A 220 -4.80 -16.30 5.67
N PRO A 221 -5.46 -17.48 5.52
CA PRO A 221 -4.84 -18.75 5.89
C PRO A 221 -3.53 -19.04 5.16
N HIS A 222 -3.35 -18.46 3.97
CA HIS A 222 -2.22 -18.71 3.09
C HIS A 222 -1.38 -17.47 2.81
N HIS A 223 -1.59 -16.38 3.58
CA HIS A 223 -0.88 -15.14 3.34
C HIS A 223 0.61 -15.28 3.66
N ARG A 224 1.47 -14.82 2.74
CA ARG A 224 2.93 -14.99 2.84
C ARG A 224 3.56 -14.29 4.05
N ASP A 225 2.93 -13.24 4.57
CA ASP A 225 3.43 -12.48 5.70
C ASP A 225 3.53 -13.33 6.97
N TRP A 226 2.73 -14.40 7.10
CA TRP A 226 2.83 -15.34 8.22
C TRP A 226 4.15 -16.09 8.24
N GLN A 227 4.79 -16.29 7.10
CA GLN A 227 6.12 -16.89 7.02
C GLN A 227 7.22 -15.97 7.61
N VAL A 228 6.95 -14.68 7.68
CA VAL A 228 7.87 -13.66 8.21
C VAL A 228 7.59 -13.37 9.68
N LEU A 229 6.34 -13.45 10.10
CA LEU A 229 5.88 -13.24 11.49
C LEU A 229 6.10 -14.52 12.31
N LYS A 230 7.29 -14.64 12.89
CA LYS A 230 7.64 -15.81 13.76
C LYS A 230 6.79 -15.93 15.02
N SER A 231 6.05 -14.88 15.38
CA SER A 231 5.18 -14.82 16.56
C SER A 231 3.81 -15.45 16.36
N PHE A 232 3.46 -15.82 15.12
CA PHE A 232 2.16 -16.36 14.79
C PHE A 232 2.28 -17.67 13.98
N PRO A 233 1.66 -18.77 14.42
CA PRO A 233 1.78 -20.08 13.76
C PRO A 233 0.99 -20.20 12.45
N GLY A 234 0.19 -19.18 12.11
CA GLY A 234 -0.75 -19.22 10.99
C GLY A 234 -2.19 -19.54 11.43
N PHE A 235 -3.10 -19.50 10.48
CA PHE A 235 -4.50 -19.86 10.69
C PHE A 235 -4.77 -21.33 10.38
N ASP A 236 -5.63 -21.96 11.16
CA ASP A 236 -6.33 -23.16 10.71
C ASP A 236 -7.31 -22.75 9.59
N ALA A 237 -7.02 -23.19 8.37
CA ALA A 237 -7.78 -22.79 7.19
C ALA A 237 -9.24 -23.26 7.27
N ASP A 238 -9.48 -24.50 7.72
CA ASP A 238 -10.83 -25.05 7.81
C ASP A 238 -11.66 -24.30 8.84
N LEU A 239 -11.09 -23.99 9.98
CA LEU A 239 -11.75 -23.20 11.02
C LEU A 239 -12.03 -21.76 10.54
N TYR A 240 -11.07 -21.16 9.85
CA TYR A 240 -11.22 -19.83 9.24
C TYR A 240 -12.42 -19.78 8.29
N TYR A 241 -12.43 -20.67 7.28
CA TYR A 241 -13.50 -20.67 6.28
C TYR A 241 -14.86 -21.03 6.87
N ARG A 242 -14.93 -21.99 7.81
CA ARG A 242 -16.18 -22.30 8.53
C ARG A 242 -16.75 -21.08 9.25
N ARG A 243 -15.93 -20.31 9.97
CA ARG A 243 -16.37 -19.10 10.70
C ARG A 243 -16.83 -18.00 9.76
N VAL A 244 -16.08 -17.76 8.70
CA VAL A 244 -16.41 -16.75 7.69
C VAL A 244 -17.71 -17.12 6.95
N ASN A 245 -17.86 -18.35 6.54
CA ASN A 245 -19.08 -18.83 5.86
C ASN A 245 -20.31 -18.74 6.76
N ARG A 246 -20.17 -18.98 8.05
CA ARG A 246 -21.27 -18.78 9.03
C ARG A 246 -21.73 -17.32 9.07
N LEU A 247 -20.81 -16.36 9.09
CA LEU A 247 -21.14 -14.94 8.98
C LEU A 247 -21.87 -14.64 7.66
N PHE A 248 -21.36 -15.15 6.54
CA PHE A 248 -21.96 -14.91 5.24
C PHE A 248 -23.39 -15.45 5.14
N ALA A 249 -23.63 -16.66 5.65
CA ALA A 249 -24.99 -17.23 5.71
C ALA A 249 -25.96 -16.37 6.53
N ARG A 250 -25.48 -15.78 7.65
CA ARG A 250 -26.30 -14.83 8.43
C ARG A 250 -26.59 -13.54 7.66
N ILE A 251 -25.59 -12.95 6.99
CA ILE A 251 -25.77 -11.76 6.16
C ILE A 251 -26.81 -12.00 5.08
N GLU A 252 -26.72 -13.13 4.39
CA GLU A 252 -27.67 -13.52 3.35
C GLU A 252 -29.09 -13.71 3.91
N LYS A 253 -29.21 -14.38 5.06
CA LYS A 253 -30.51 -14.67 5.70
C LYS A 253 -31.13 -13.44 6.35
N GLU A 254 -30.37 -12.64 7.09
CA GLU A 254 -30.89 -11.59 7.98
C GLU A 254 -30.93 -10.22 7.28
N LEU A 255 -29.95 -9.92 6.41
CA LEU A 255 -29.89 -8.66 5.68
C LEU A 255 -30.38 -8.78 4.24
N GLY A 256 -30.61 -10.00 3.73
CA GLY A 256 -31.01 -10.25 2.36
C GLY A 256 -29.96 -9.81 1.32
N LEU A 257 -28.68 -9.74 1.70
CA LEU A 257 -27.59 -9.31 0.82
C LEU A 257 -26.84 -10.54 0.28
N LYS A 258 -26.78 -10.71 -1.05
CA LYS A 258 -25.93 -11.73 -1.67
C LYS A 258 -24.45 -11.44 -1.35
N VAL A 259 -23.72 -12.40 -0.78
CA VAL A 259 -22.29 -12.23 -0.53
C VAL A 259 -21.48 -12.57 -1.77
N ILE A 260 -20.60 -11.64 -2.17
CA ILE A 260 -19.65 -11.78 -3.29
C ILE A 260 -18.23 -11.64 -2.73
N ILE A 261 -17.33 -12.51 -3.16
CA ILE A 261 -15.93 -12.53 -2.72
C ILE A 261 -15.08 -11.75 -3.72
N ALA A 262 -14.53 -10.61 -3.31
CA ALA A 262 -13.48 -9.94 -4.05
C ALA A 262 -12.15 -10.61 -3.70
N ALA A 263 -11.73 -11.55 -4.51
CA ALA A 263 -10.61 -12.43 -4.21
C ALA A 263 -9.27 -11.68 -4.18
N HIS A 264 -8.40 -12.10 -3.26
CA HIS A 264 -7.03 -11.64 -3.25
C HIS A 264 -6.30 -12.07 -4.55
N PRO A 265 -5.47 -11.22 -5.19
CA PRO A 265 -4.86 -11.54 -6.49
C PRO A 265 -3.97 -12.78 -6.52
N ARG A 266 -3.53 -13.24 -5.35
CA ARG A 266 -2.67 -14.44 -5.21
C ARG A 266 -3.43 -15.68 -4.74
N ALA A 267 -4.74 -15.57 -4.57
CA ALA A 267 -5.56 -16.72 -4.14
C ALA A 267 -5.71 -17.73 -5.28
N ASP A 268 -5.67 -19.00 -4.94
CA ASP A 268 -5.84 -20.13 -5.87
C ASP A 268 -7.20 -20.80 -5.59
N TYR A 269 -8.29 -20.06 -5.87
CA TYR A 269 -9.66 -20.53 -5.66
C TYR A 269 -10.24 -21.24 -6.87
N GLU A 270 -9.51 -21.31 -7.98
CA GLU A 270 -9.95 -22.05 -9.17
C GLU A 270 -10.01 -23.56 -8.92
N LYS A 271 -9.10 -24.08 -8.07
CA LYS A 271 -9.05 -25.50 -7.70
C LYS A 271 -10.11 -25.89 -6.67
N GLN A 272 -10.41 -24.97 -5.75
CA GLN A 272 -11.37 -25.24 -4.68
C GLN A 272 -11.95 -23.91 -4.18
N ASN A 273 -13.27 -23.77 -4.24
CA ASN A 273 -13.99 -22.65 -3.68
C ASN A 273 -14.29 -22.92 -2.18
N PRO A 274 -13.59 -22.26 -1.23
CA PRO A 274 -13.80 -22.50 0.20
C PRO A 274 -15.01 -21.72 0.77
N PHE A 275 -15.71 -20.95 -0.07
CA PHE A 275 -16.83 -20.08 0.31
C PHE A 275 -18.21 -20.67 -0.02
N GLU A 276 -18.34 -22.00 0.03
CA GLU A 276 -19.62 -22.71 -0.12
C GLU A 276 -20.38 -22.32 -1.41
N GLY A 277 -19.65 -22.23 -2.52
CA GLY A 277 -20.23 -21.94 -3.84
C GLY A 277 -20.56 -20.46 -4.10
N ARG A 278 -20.24 -19.54 -3.17
CA ARG A 278 -20.42 -18.10 -3.40
C ARG A 278 -19.56 -17.61 -4.55
N GLU A 279 -20.03 -16.58 -5.22
CA GLU A 279 -19.36 -15.96 -6.36
C GLU A 279 -18.01 -15.38 -5.96
N ILE A 280 -16.96 -15.75 -6.70
CA ILE A 280 -15.60 -15.26 -6.51
C ILE A 280 -15.20 -14.43 -7.73
N VAL A 281 -14.79 -13.19 -7.51
CA VAL A 281 -14.38 -12.24 -8.56
C VAL A 281 -12.97 -11.78 -8.32
N PHE A 282 -12.11 -11.90 -9.31
CA PHE A 282 -10.74 -11.43 -9.28
C PHE A 282 -10.58 -10.04 -9.91
N GLY A 283 -9.65 -9.24 -9.39
CA GLY A 283 -9.15 -8.03 -10.03
C GLY A 283 -10.10 -6.83 -10.05
N ARG A 284 -11.31 -6.94 -9.50
CA ARG A 284 -12.34 -5.89 -9.56
C ARG A 284 -12.90 -5.44 -8.20
N PRO A 285 -12.07 -5.24 -7.15
CA PRO A 285 -12.58 -4.86 -5.84
C PRO A 285 -13.28 -3.50 -5.84
N ALA A 286 -12.77 -2.53 -6.61
CA ALA A 286 -13.32 -1.18 -6.65
C ALA A 286 -14.73 -1.16 -7.22
N GLU A 287 -14.97 -1.83 -8.36
CA GLU A 287 -16.28 -1.91 -9.01
C GLU A 287 -17.30 -2.63 -8.13
N LEU A 288 -16.88 -3.73 -7.51
CA LEU A 288 -17.75 -4.49 -6.61
C LEU A 288 -18.15 -3.64 -5.40
N VAL A 289 -17.21 -2.96 -4.74
CA VAL A 289 -17.50 -2.09 -3.59
C VAL A 289 -18.34 -0.90 -4.02
N ARG A 290 -18.07 -0.30 -5.18
CA ARG A 290 -18.86 0.81 -5.73
C ARG A 290 -20.35 0.45 -5.83
N ALA A 291 -20.65 -0.78 -6.23
CA ALA A 291 -22.01 -1.27 -6.44
C ALA A 291 -22.69 -1.86 -5.18
N CYS A 292 -21.94 -2.28 -4.17
CA CYS A 292 -22.49 -3.01 -3.02
C CYS A 292 -23.21 -2.11 -2.00
N LYS A 293 -23.96 -2.75 -1.08
CA LYS A 293 -24.56 -2.11 0.10
C LYS A 293 -23.71 -2.23 1.35
N LEU A 294 -22.82 -3.22 1.42
CA LEU A 294 -21.96 -3.48 2.57
C LEU A 294 -20.60 -4.00 2.09
N ALA A 295 -19.50 -3.41 2.55
CA ALA A 295 -18.17 -3.96 2.39
C ALA A 295 -17.75 -4.69 3.67
N ILE A 296 -17.05 -5.81 3.55
CA ILE A 296 -16.60 -6.65 4.66
C ILE A 296 -15.10 -6.90 4.51
N THR A 297 -14.33 -6.71 5.56
CA THR A 297 -12.90 -7.03 5.52
C THR A 297 -12.31 -7.26 6.90
N VAL A 298 -11.13 -7.86 6.95
CA VAL A 298 -10.33 -7.91 8.19
C VAL A 298 -9.48 -6.65 8.33
N SER A 299 -8.56 -6.42 7.38
CA SER A 299 -7.65 -5.25 7.39
C SER A 299 -7.08 -4.95 6.00
N SER A 300 -7.76 -5.38 4.94
CA SER A 300 -7.32 -5.08 3.57
C SER A 300 -7.35 -3.59 3.31
N LEU A 301 -6.30 -3.04 2.72
CA LEU A 301 -6.30 -1.64 2.27
C LEU A 301 -7.39 -1.34 1.24
N ALA A 302 -7.93 -2.35 0.55
CA ALA A 302 -9.10 -2.20 -0.30
C ALA A 302 -10.36 -1.68 0.44
N LEU A 303 -10.34 -1.65 1.80
CA LEU A 303 -11.36 -0.93 2.58
C LEU A 303 -11.47 0.55 2.20
N ASN A 304 -10.39 1.13 1.66
CA ASN A 304 -10.38 2.50 1.15
C ASN A 304 -11.48 2.74 0.11
N PHE A 305 -11.83 1.72 -0.69
CA PHE A 305 -12.96 1.84 -1.62
C PHE A 305 -14.30 2.01 -0.89
N ALA A 306 -14.48 1.40 0.29
CA ALA A 306 -15.70 1.64 1.08
C ALA A 306 -15.78 3.11 1.52
N VAL A 307 -14.67 3.69 1.95
CA VAL A 307 -14.62 5.11 2.33
C VAL A 307 -14.79 6.02 1.10
N ILE A 308 -14.16 5.70 -0.03
CA ILE A 308 -14.24 6.49 -1.27
C ILE A 308 -15.68 6.53 -1.80
N TYR A 309 -16.33 5.37 -1.84
CA TYR A 309 -17.71 5.21 -2.35
C TYR A 309 -18.79 5.39 -1.29
N ASP A 310 -18.40 5.80 -0.09
CA ASP A 310 -19.32 6.09 1.01
C ASP A 310 -20.19 4.89 1.40
N LYS A 311 -19.59 3.69 1.45
CA LYS A 311 -20.27 2.43 1.76
C LYS A 311 -20.12 2.03 3.22
N PRO A 312 -21.19 1.49 3.84
CA PRO A 312 -21.06 0.81 5.12
C PRO A 312 -19.97 -0.24 5.12
N LEU A 313 -19.22 -0.34 6.22
CA LEU A 313 -18.10 -1.25 6.38
C LEU A 313 -18.29 -2.13 7.61
N MET A 314 -18.04 -3.42 7.46
CA MET A 314 -17.95 -4.39 8.56
C MET A 314 -16.50 -4.84 8.69
N LEU A 315 -15.86 -4.49 9.80
CA LEU A 315 -14.54 -4.99 10.17
C LEU A 315 -14.71 -6.31 10.94
N ILE A 316 -14.09 -7.36 10.46
CA ILE A 316 -14.14 -8.68 11.11
C ILE A 316 -12.76 -9.12 11.58
N SER A 317 -12.69 -9.90 12.64
CA SER A 317 -11.44 -10.48 13.11
C SER A 317 -11.68 -11.78 13.90
N PHE A 318 -10.60 -12.34 14.35
CA PHE A 318 -10.54 -13.52 15.24
C PHE A 318 -9.77 -13.13 16.49
N ALA A 319 -10.09 -13.72 17.61
CA ALA A 319 -9.38 -13.47 18.85
C ALA A 319 -7.88 -13.75 18.71
N GLU A 320 -7.52 -14.85 18.03
CA GLU A 320 -6.13 -15.23 17.76
C GLU A 320 -5.42 -14.17 16.91
N HIS A 321 -6.06 -13.67 15.84
CA HIS A 321 -5.50 -12.66 14.95
C HIS A 321 -5.37 -11.30 15.64
N PHE A 322 -6.36 -10.93 16.41
CA PHE A 322 -6.37 -9.68 17.17
C PHE A 322 -5.32 -9.68 18.30
N SER A 323 -4.92 -10.85 18.78
CA SER A 323 -3.89 -11.00 19.82
C SER A 323 -2.46 -10.85 19.29
N ILE A 324 -2.23 -10.84 17.96
CA ILE A 324 -0.90 -10.65 17.36
C ILE A 324 -0.38 -9.25 17.72
N PRO A 325 0.75 -9.12 18.47
CA PRO A 325 1.22 -7.83 18.96
C PRO A 325 1.53 -6.80 17.87
N GLU A 326 1.93 -7.27 16.69
CA GLU A 326 2.26 -6.43 15.55
C GLU A 326 1.00 -5.92 14.81
N MET A 327 -0.11 -6.66 14.86
CA MET A 327 -1.34 -6.36 14.12
C MET A 327 -2.39 -5.62 14.98
N ASN A 328 -2.48 -5.94 16.26
CA ASN A 328 -3.48 -5.37 17.16
C ASN A 328 -3.52 -3.82 17.15
N PRO A 329 -2.37 -3.10 17.21
CA PRO A 329 -2.38 -1.64 17.17
C PRO A 329 -2.93 -1.07 15.85
N LEU A 330 -2.74 -1.77 14.74
CA LEU A 330 -3.27 -1.38 13.42
C LEU A 330 -4.80 -1.58 13.37
N PHE A 331 -5.30 -2.72 13.87
CA PHE A 331 -6.75 -2.97 13.94
C PHE A 331 -7.46 -1.92 14.79
N ARG A 332 -6.88 -1.56 15.94
CA ARG A 332 -7.41 -0.49 16.79
C ARG A 332 -7.43 0.85 16.07
N ALA A 333 -6.39 1.14 15.27
CA ALA A 333 -6.32 2.37 14.50
C ALA A 333 -7.42 2.44 13.44
N PHE A 334 -7.65 1.36 12.68
CA PHE A 334 -8.76 1.31 11.71
C PHE A 334 -10.11 1.48 12.40
N SER A 335 -10.35 0.73 13.48
CA SER A 335 -11.62 0.82 14.24
C SER A 335 -11.87 2.24 14.74
N HIS A 336 -10.85 2.89 15.28
CA HIS A 336 -10.93 4.26 15.81
C HIS A 336 -11.19 5.29 14.71
N GLU A 337 -10.38 5.28 13.65
CA GLU A 337 -10.43 6.29 12.57
C GLU A 337 -11.70 6.16 11.71
N LEU A 338 -12.30 4.97 11.65
CA LEU A 338 -13.51 4.71 10.85
C LEU A 338 -14.79 4.67 11.71
N GLY A 339 -14.66 4.64 13.03
CA GLY A 339 -15.81 4.50 13.94
C GLY A 339 -16.52 3.14 13.84
N VAL A 340 -15.82 2.10 13.32
CA VAL A 340 -16.39 0.77 13.09
C VAL A 340 -15.76 -0.23 14.05
N PRO A 341 -16.52 -0.84 14.99
CA PRO A 341 -15.99 -1.88 15.86
C PRO A 341 -15.70 -3.17 15.08
N TYR A 342 -14.69 -3.91 15.53
CA TYR A 342 -14.45 -5.25 15.00
C TYR A 342 -15.49 -6.24 15.51
N LEU A 343 -16.08 -6.98 14.58
CA LEU A 343 -16.85 -8.19 14.88
C LEU A 343 -15.91 -9.37 15.03
N PHE A 344 -15.83 -9.95 16.21
CA PHE A 344 -15.11 -11.22 16.41
C PHE A 344 -15.98 -12.38 15.95
N LEU A 345 -15.47 -13.20 15.04
CA LEU A 345 -16.24 -14.30 14.43
C LEU A 345 -16.63 -15.41 15.41
N GLU A 346 -16.01 -15.45 16.58
CA GLU A 346 -16.44 -16.28 17.71
C GLU A 346 -17.81 -15.85 18.25
N ASN A 347 -18.16 -14.58 18.12
CA ASN A 347 -19.40 -13.99 18.64
C ASN A 347 -20.45 -13.76 17.56
N VAL A 348 -20.25 -14.32 16.37
CA VAL A 348 -21.09 -14.04 15.21
C VAL A 348 -22.58 -14.27 15.45
N GLU A 349 -22.97 -15.24 16.30
CA GLU A 349 -24.36 -15.61 16.56
C GLU A 349 -25.14 -14.57 17.38
N THR A 350 -24.46 -13.72 18.17
CA THR A 350 -25.09 -12.82 19.14
C THR A 350 -25.11 -11.37 18.70
N VAL A 351 -24.46 -11.04 17.59
CA VAL A 351 -24.30 -9.66 17.12
C VAL A 351 -25.46 -9.28 16.20
N ASP A 352 -26.01 -8.07 16.40
CA ASP A 352 -26.93 -7.44 15.46
C ASP A 352 -26.17 -6.95 14.21
N LEU A 353 -26.35 -7.66 13.10
CA LEU A 353 -25.67 -7.33 11.83
C LEU A 353 -26.21 -6.04 11.20
N SER A 354 -27.42 -5.61 11.55
CA SER A 354 -28.01 -4.39 10.97
C SER A 354 -27.28 -3.12 11.44
N ALA A 355 -26.58 -3.18 12.58
CA ALA A 355 -25.76 -2.10 13.09
C ALA A 355 -24.61 -1.72 12.12
N TYR A 356 -24.11 -2.69 11.35
CA TYR A 356 -23.04 -2.47 10.37
C TYR A 356 -23.52 -1.89 9.03
N LEU A 357 -24.82 -1.69 8.84
CA LEU A 357 -25.36 -0.97 7.68
C LEU A 357 -25.29 0.56 7.84
N LYS A 358 -24.81 1.03 8.98
CA LYS A 358 -24.61 2.45 9.29
C LYS A 358 -23.13 2.80 9.17
N ARG A 359 -22.86 4.06 8.88
CA ARG A 359 -21.51 4.63 8.87
C ARG A 359 -21.54 6.04 9.47
N ASP A 360 -20.42 6.48 9.99
CA ASP A 360 -20.19 7.87 10.36
C ASP A 360 -19.59 8.63 9.18
N ALA A 361 -20.39 9.52 8.60
CA ALA A 361 -19.97 10.30 7.44
C ALA A 361 -18.83 11.29 7.75
N SER A 362 -18.78 11.82 8.99
CA SER A 362 -17.72 12.74 9.42
C SER A 362 -16.38 11.99 9.52
N LEU A 363 -16.36 10.82 10.17
CA LEU A 363 -15.15 10.01 10.27
C LEU A 363 -14.66 9.54 8.89
N TYR A 364 -15.57 9.25 7.96
CA TYR A 364 -15.19 8.91 6.59
C TYR A 364 -14.58 10.10 5.84
N GLN A 365 -15.11 11.31 6.03
CA GLN A 365 -14.51 12.53 5.46
C GLN A 365 -13.11 12.77 6.03
N ASP A 366 -12.95 12.63 7.35
CA ASP A 366 -11.67 12.77 8.02
C ASP A 366 -10.66 11.71 7.54
N TYR A 367 -11.09 10.46 7.47
CA TYR A 367 -10.24 9.37 6.96
C TYR A 367 -9.79 9.64 5.52
N ARG A 368 -10.73 10.07 4.66
CA ARG A 368 -10.44 10.42 3.25
C ARG A 368 -9.39 11.53 3.17
N ALA A 369 -9.58 12.63 3.89
CA ALA A 369 -8.66 13.76 3.91
C ALA A 369 -7.28 13.40 4.52
N ASN A 370 -7.28 12.53 5.52
CA ASN A 370 -6.06 12.15 6.21
C ASN A 370 -5.20 11.14 5.45
N TYR A 371 -5.82 10.22 4.68
CA TYR A 371 -5.10 9.08 4.10
C TYR A 371 -5.26 8.93 2.59
N LEU A 372 -6.35 9.39 1.99
CA LEU A 372 -6.67 9.08 0.59
C LEU A 372 -6.47 10.26 -0.36
N VAL A 373 -6.92 11.45 0.00
CA VAL A 373 -6.80 12.64 -0.84
C VAL A 373 -6.81 13.90 0.04
N ASP A 374 -5.76 14.72 -0.05
CA ASP A 374 -5.64 15.94 0.77
C ASP A 374 -6.46 17.13 0.22
N HIS A 375 -6.58 17.23 -1.10
CA HIS A 375 -7.24 18.36 -1.78
C HIS A 375 -8.60 17.97 -2.31
N GLN A 376 -9.44 18.99 -2.58
CA GLN A 376 -10.66 18.78 -3.34
C GLN A 376 -10.29 18.12 -4.68
N ALA A 377 -11.05 17.10 -5.05
CA ALA A 377 -10.82 16.39 -6.29
C ALA A 377 -10.95 17.34 -7.48
N ASP A 378 -9.84 17.62 -8.15
CA ASP A 378 -9.78 18.44 -9.36
C ASP A 378 -9.86 17.60 -10.65
N GLY A 379 -10.12 16.28 -10.50
CA GLY A 379 -10.20 15.33 -11.60
C GLY A 379 -8.86 14.88 -12.18
N LEU A 380 -7.74 15.40 -11.66
CA LEU A 380 -6.42 15.00 -12.10
C LEU A 380 -6.06 13.62 -11.56
N SER A 381 -5.39 12.80 -12.37
CA SER A 381 -4.80 11.54 -11.91
C SER A 381 -3.64 11.77 -10.94
N LEU A 382 -3.30 10.74 -10.15
CA LEU A 382 -2.15 10.78 -9.24
C LEU A 382 -0.88 11.31 -9.92
N TRP A 383 -0.58 10.80 -11.11
CA TRP A 383 0.68 11.14 -11.77
C TRP A 383 0.65 12.51 -12.45
N GLN A 384 -0.52 13.01 -12.84
CA GLN A 384 -0.67 14.41 -13.24
C GLN A 384 -0.38 15.36 -12.08
N ARG A 385 -0.89 15.08 -10.88
CA ARG A 385 -0.61 15.88 -9.68
C ARG A 385 0.86 15.81 -9.27
N VAL A 386 1.46 14.61 -9.31
CA VAL A 386 2.89 14.42 -9.01
C VAL A 386 3.74 15.21 -10.02
N HIS A 387 3.38 15.18 -11.29
CA HIS A 387 4.09 15.92 -12.33
C HIS A 387 4.00 17.45 -12.09
N LEU A 388 2.81 17.95 -11.78
CA LEU A 388 2.63 19.37 -11.41
C LEU A 388 3.50 19.72 -10.20
N GLY A 389 3.44 18.97 -9.13
CA GLY A 389 4.27 19.21 -7.94
C GLY A 389 5.78 19.20 -8.24
N LEU A 390 6.26 18.24 -9.04
CA LEU A 390 7.67 18.24 -9.47
C LEU A 390 8.03 19.42 -10.35
N SER A 391 7.09 19.91 -11.16
CA SER A 391 7.27 21.10 -12.01
C SER A 391 7.31 22.37 -11.19
N GLU A 392 6.43 22.54 -10.20
CA GLU A 392 6.41 23.66 -9.27
C GLU A 392 7.72 23.81 -8.50
N HIS A 393 8.37 22.70 -8.23
CA HIS A 393 9.72 22.67 -7.64
C HIS A 393 10.86 22.80 -8.66
N GLY A 394 10.55 23.03 -9.94
CA GLY A 394 11.56 23.24 -11.00
C GLY A 394 12.34 21.98 -11.40
N LEU A 395 11.85 20.78 -11.05
CA LEU A 395 12.53 19.52 -11.35
C LEU A 395 12.19 18.98 -12.74
N LEU A 396 10.98 19.24 -13.21
CA LEU A 396 10.47 18.84 -14.52
C LEU A 396 9.83 20.04 -15.24
N PRO A 397 9.76 20.06 -16.56
CA PRO A 397 8.94 21.01 -17.30
C PRO A 397 7.45 20.80 -16.94
N ALA A 398 6.63 21.85 -17.12
CA ALA A 398 5.19 21.74 -16.89
C ALA A 398 4.56 20.66 -17.78
N PRO A 399 3.50 20.00 -17.33
CA PRO A 399 2.73 19.07 -18.15
C PRO A 399 2.30 19.72 -19.46
N GLN A 400 2.44 19.00 -20.56
CA GLN A 400 1.90 19.48 -21.83
C GLN A 400 0.37 19.47 -21.73
N SER A 401 -0.27 20.59 -22.08
CA SER A 401 -1.73 20.70 -22.15
C SER A 401 -2.24 19.89 -23.36
N GLY A 402 -2.54 18.63 -23.14
CA GLY A 402 -3.06 17.71 -24.14
C GLY A 402 -3.92 16.63 -23.49
N GLN A 403 -5.16 16.59 -23.89
CA GLN A 403 -6.28 15.67 -23.67
C GLN A 403 -6.13 14.60 -22.56
N PRO A 404 -7.20 14.37 -21.75
CA PRO A 404 -7.26 13.21 -20.87
C PRO A 404 -7.15 11.95 -21.74
N ASN A 405 -6.07 11.20 -21.53
CA ASN A 405 -5.87 9.90 -22.17
C ASN A 405 -7.01 8.97 -21.78
N GLN A 406 -7.94 8.75 -22.70
CA GLN A 406 -8.81 7.57 -22.66
C GLN A 406 -7.90 6.38 -22.97
N ASP A 407 -7.38 5.74 -21.92
CA ASP A 407 -6.66 4.49 -22.05
C ASP A 407 -7.56 3.43 -22.71
N ASN A 408 -7.44 3.29 -24.02
CA ASN A 408 -7.92 2.15 -24.76
C ASN A 408 -7.10 0.92 -24.33
N ILE A 409 -7.45 0.32 -23.21
CA ILE A 409 -7.03 -1.05 -22.88
C ILE A 409 -7.90 -1.97 -23.73
N LYS A 410 -7.45 -2.27 -24.95
CA LYS A 410 -7.92 -3.45 -25.66
C LYS A 410 -7.33 -4.66 -24.96
N HIS A 411 -8.20 -5.37 -24.24
CA HIS A 411 -7.90 -6.73 -23.80
C HIS A 411 -7.74 -7.61 -25.05
N GLY A 412 -6.53 -8.08 -25.28
CA GLY A 412 -6.22 -9.23 -26.11
C GLY A 412 -5.98 -10.45 -25.23
#